data_93db05c54d895b40f441ab04d663ef24
#
_entry.id   93db05c54d895b40f441ab04d663ef24
#
_cell.length_a   1.000
_cell.length_b   1.000
_cell.length_c   1.000
_cell.angle_alpha   90.00
_cell.angle_beta   90.00
_cell.angle_gamma   90.00
#
_symmetry.space_group_name_H-M   'P 1'
#
loop_
_entity.id
_entity.type
_entity.pdbx_description
1 polymer ?
#
loop_
_entity_poly.entity_id
_entity_poly.type
_entity_poly.pdbx_seq_one_letter_code
_entity_poly.pdbx_strand_id
1 'polypeptide(L)'
;AMMTEIIRGMKLTPVEQFTTTHNYIDTENMILRKGSVSAQAGEKLIIPINMRDGSLICTGKGNPDWNFSAPHGAGRLMSRSEAKQSFTVSEFKKQMEGIYTTSVGQGTLDECPMAYKGMNDILDNIGDTAEVNEIIKPIYNFKAGE
;
A
#
# COMPACT_ATOMS: atom_id res chain seq x y z
N ALA A 1 13.18 11.30 5.98
CA ALA A 1 12.68 12.66 6.28
C ALA A 1 11.28 12.62 6.90
N MET A 2 10.22 12.27 6.17
CA MET A 2 8.81 12.33 6.66
C MET A 2 8.57 11.47 7.91
N MET A 3 9.03 10.22 7.92
CA MET A 3 8.90 9.31 9.07
C MET A 3 9.61 9.84 10.32
N THR A 4 10.79 10.44 10.17
CA THR A 4 11.55 11.08 11.26
C THR A 4 10.76 12.21 11.93
N GLU A 5 10.08 13.04 11.12
CA GLU A 5 9.25 14.14 11.64
C GLU A 5 8.01 13.63 12.39
N ILE A 6 7.37 12.58 11.88
CA ILE A 6 6.21 11.96 12.53
C ILE A 6 6.62 11.36 13.89
N ILE A 7 7.70 10.58 13.92
CA ILE A 7 8.23 9.97 15.13
C ILE A 7 8.55 11.04 16.17
N ARG A 8 9.25 12.11 15.75
CA ARG A 8 9.61 13.22 16.64
C ARG A 8 8.38 13.99 17.15
N GLY A 9 7.47 14.35 16.23
CA GLY A 9 6.27 15.16 16.56
C GLY A 9 5.31 14.43 17.48
N MET A 10 5.15 13.13 17.30
CA MET A 10 4.29 12.27 18.11
C MET A 10 5.01 11.67 19.34
N LYS A 11 6.31 11.93 19.52
CA LYS A 11 7.13 11.38 20.61
C LYS A 11 7.09 9.84 20.66
N LEU A 12 7.13 9.20 19.50
CA LEU A 12 7.11 7.74 19.39
C LEU A 12 8.51 7.16 19.59
N THR A 13 8.56 5.95 20.15
CA THR A 13 9.76 5.11 20.14
C THR A 13 9.53 3.97 19.13
N PRO A 14 10.16 3.99 17.95
CA PRO A 14 9.95 2.94 16.96
C PRO A 14 10.56 1.62 17.45
N VAL A 15 9.80 0.54 17.32
CA VAL A 15 10.28 -0.83 17.59
C VAL A 15 11.08 -1.33 16.39
N GLU A 16 10.64 -0.99 15.19
CA GLU A 16 11.28 -1.36 13.94
C GLU A 16 11.04 -0.30 12.87
N GLN A 17 12.00 -0.15 11.96
CA GLN A 17 11.88 0.72 10.79
C GLN A 17 12.45 0.02 9.58
N PHE A 18 11.70 0.03 8.49
CA PHE A 18 12.16 -0.44 7.18
C PHE A 18 11.53 0.39 6.07
N THR A 19 12.09 0.32 4.88
CA THR A 19 11.58 0.99 3.70
C THR A 19 11.47 0.01 2.56
N THR A 20 10.44 0.17 1.74
CA THR A 20 10.24 -0.58 0.52
C THR A 20 10.24 0.40 -0.65
N THR A 21 11.11 0.18 -1.62
CA THR A 21 11.24 1.04 -2.78
C THR A 21 10.55 0.39 -3.99
N HIS A 22 9.77 1.16 -4.71
CA HIS A 22 9.16 0.73 -5.96
C HIS A 22 9.55 1.68 -7.10
N ASN A 23 9.37 1.24 -8.35
CA ASN A 23 9.73 2.01 -9.55
C ASN A 23 11.22 2.42 -9.56
N TYR A 24 12.11 1.44 -9.58
CA TYR A 24 13.55 1.66 -9.61
C TYR A 24 14.28 0.61 -10.45
N ILE A 25 15.52 0.90 -10.78
CA ILE A 25 16.44 -0.03 -11.43
C ILE A 25 17.35 -0.62 -10.36
N ASP A 26 17.25 -1.92 -10.18
CA ASP A 26 18.15 -2.72 -9.36
C ASP A 26 19.38 -3.08 -10.20
N THR A 27 20.43 -2.32 -10.05
CA THR A 27 21.65 -2.48 -10.87
C THR A 27 22.50 -3.66 -10.43
N GLU A 28 22.32 -4.15 -9.21
CA GLU A 28 23.04 -5.30 -8.69
C GLU A 28 22.46 -6.61 -9.28
N ASN A 29 21.13 -6.70 -9.34
CA ASN A 29 20.43 -7.87 -9.85
C ASN A 29 19.97 -7.71 -11.31
N MET A 30 20.24 -6.57 -11.94
CA MET A 30 19.82 -6.23 -13.31
C MET A 30 18.31 -6.32 -13.54
N ILE A 31 17.53 -5.87 -12.57
CA ILE A 31 16.06 -5.93 -12.59
C ILE A 31 15.47 -4.51 -12.66
N LEU A 32 14.61 -4.27 -13.65
CA LEU A 32 13.78 -3.07 -13.71
C LEU A 32 12.44 -3.35 -13.01
N ARG A 33 12.16 -2.63 -11.93
CA ARG A 33 10.90 -2.72 -11.20
C ARG A 33 10.03 -1.49 -11.46
N LYS A 34 8.80 -1.73 -11.91
CA LYS A 34 7.76 -0.70 -12.07
C LYS A 34 6.42 -1.26 -11.60
N GLY A 35 5.83 -0.64 -10.57
CA GLY A 35 4.63 -1.16 -9.93
C GLY A 35 4.90 -2.43 -9.12
N SER A 36 6.15 -2.70 -8.79
CA SER A 36 6.61 -3.84 -8.00
C SER A 36 7.73 -3.43 -7.07
N VAL A 37 7.92 -4.22 -6.03
CA VAL A 37 8.98 -4.07 -5.02
C VAL A 37 9.88 -5.30 -5.01
N SER A 38 11.06 -5.16 -4.43
CA SER A 38 11.92 -6.31 -4.17
C SER A 38 11.26 -7.28 -3.19
N ALA A 39 11.41 -8.58 -3.44
CA ALA A 39 10.94 -9.68 -2.60
C ALA A 39 11.95 -10.82 -2.61
N GLN A 40 13.23 -10.48 -2.40
CA GLN A 40 14.29 -11.47 -2.23
C GLN A 40 13.97 -12.40 -1.05
N ALA A 41 14.57 -13.58 -1.04
CA ALA A 41 14.32 -14.54 0.04
C ALA A 41 14.64 -13.95 1.41
N GLY A 42 13.64 -13.88 2.29
CA GLY A 42 13.77 -13.31 3.63
C GLY A 42 13.68 -11.79 3.71
N GLU A 43 13.55 -11.07 2.60
CA GLU A 43 13.41 -9.61 2.58
C GLU A 43 12.06 -9.18 3.13
N LYS A 44 12.07 -8.21 4.05
CA LYS A 44 10.84 -7.62 4.60
C LYS A 44 10.29 -6.55 3.68
N LEU A 45 9.00 -6.61 3.38
CA LEU A 45 8.32 -5.64 2.51
C LEU A 45 6.92 -5.29 3.03
N ILE A 46 6.41 -4.14 2.59
CA ILE A 46 5.06 -3.68 2.88
C ILE A 46 4.26 -3.53 1.58
N ILE A 47 3.02 -4.01 1.60
CA ILE A 47 2.08 -3.90 0.48
C ILE A 47 0.84 -3.15 0.95
N PRO A 48 0.74 -1.84 0.68
CA PRO A 48 -0.44 -1.05 1.01
C PRO A 48 -1.64 -1.49 0.15
N ILE A 49 -2.79 -1.66 0.78
CA ILE A 49 -4.03 -2.04 0.10
C ILE A 49 -4.84 -0.79 -0.25
N ASN A 50 -5.44 -0.15 0.75
CA ASN A 50 -6.19 1.10 0.60
C ASN A 50 -6.37 1.77 1.98
N MET A 51 -7.06 2.92 2.00
CA MET A 51 -7.24 3.72 3.22
C MET A 51 -8.04 3.01 4.33
N ARG A 52 -8.88 2.03 3.99
CA ARG A 52 -9.73 1.28 4.93
C ARG A 52 -9.07 -0.01 5.38
N ASP A 53 -8.59 -0.80 4.42
CA ASP A 53 -8.16 -2.18 4.66
C ASP A 53 -6.74 -2.27 5.23
N GLY A 54 -5.93 -1.23 5.04
CA GLY A 54 -4.60 -1.13 5.61
C GLY A 54 -3.51 -1.65 4.70
N SER A 55 -2.56 -2.41 5.28
CA SER A 55 -1.38 -2.90 4.55
C SER A 55 -0.98 -4.29 5.04
N LEU A 56 -0.30 -5.03 4.17
CA LEU A 56 0.32 -6.32 4.50
C LEU A 56 1.80 -6.10 4.83
N ILE A 57 2.27 -6.67 5.92
CA ILE A 57 3.70 -6.87 6.21
C ILE A 57 4.05 -8.27 5.76
N CYS A 58 5.01 -8.39 4.87
CA CYS A 58 5.35 -9.63 4.21
C CYS A 58 6.85 -9.92 4.26
N THR A 59 7.18 -11.19 4.04
CA THR A 59 8.55 -11.68 3.78
C THR A 59 8.62 -12.20 2.36
N GLY A 60 9.58 -11.72 1.58
CA GLY A 60 9.84 -12.15 0.21
C GLY A 60 10.27 -13.62 0.15
N LYS A 61 9.81 -14.32 -0.87
CA LYS A 61 10.15 -15.73 -1.13
C LYS A 61 11.33 -15.92 -2.07
N GLY A 62 11.80 -14.84 -2.72
CA GLY A 62 12.92 -14.92 -3.67
C GLY A 62 12.58 -15.75 -4.91
N ASN A 63 11.34 -15.69 -5.39
CA ASN A 63 10.88 -16.48 -6.51
C ASN A 63 11.41 -15.91 -7.85
N PRO A 64 12.28 -16.65 -8.58
CA PRO A 64 12.86 -16.19 -9.84
C PRO A 64 11.82 -16.05 -10.96
N ASP A 65 10.73 -16.82 -10.96
CA ASP A 65 9.68 -16.74 -11.97
C ASP A 65 8.95 -15.39 -11.92
N TRP A 66 9.05 -14.69 -10.79
CA TRP A 66 8.51 -13.35 -10.56
C TRP A 66 9.62 -12.29 -10.46
N ASN A 67 10.81 -12.55 -11.02
CA ASN A 67 11.97 -11.65 -10.92
C ASN A 67 12.25 -11.19 -9.49
N PHE A 68 12.15 -12.09 -8.52
CA PHE A 68 12.39 -11.77 -7.10
C PHE A 68 11.60 -10.55 -6.64
N SER A 69 10.36 -10.42 -7.08
CA SER A 69 9.54 -9.22 -6.89
C SER A 69 8.13 -9.57 -6.38
N ALA A 70 7.51 -8.60 -5.71
CA ALA A 70 6.12 -8.66 -5.26
C ALA A 70 5.35 -7.39 -5.67
N PRO A 71 4.02 -7.38 -5.62
CA PRO A 71 3.23 -6.17 -5.85
C PRO A 71 3.61 -5.04 -4.89
N HIS A 72 3.67 -3.80 -5.39
CA HIS A 72 3.94 -2.63 -4.54
C HIS A 72 2.70 -2.11 -3.80
N GLY A 73 1.53 -2.67 -4.09
CA GLY A 73 0.22 -2.29 -3.53
C GLY A 73 -0.89 -3.10 -4.17
N ALA A 74 -2.13 -2.86 -3.77
CA ALA A 74 -3.29 -3.61 -4.27
C ALA A 74 -3.55 -3.44 -5.78
N GLY A 75 -3.08 -2.34 -6.36
CA GLY A 75 -3.45 -1.95 -7.72
C GLY A 75 -4.86 -1.37 -7.80
N ARG A 76 -5.08 -0.56 -8.82
CA ARG A 76 -6.37 0.11 -9.04
C ARG A 76 -7.27 -0.71 -9.95
N LEU A 77 -8.57 -0.66 -9.71
CA LEU A 77 -9.58 -1.22 -10.60
C LEU A 77 -9.90 -0.28 -11.77
N MET A 78 -9.62 1.02 -11.58
CA MET A 78 -9.94 2.08 -12.54
C MET A 78 -8.95 3.24 -12.45
N SER A 79 -8.96 4.12 -13.44
CA SER A 79 -8.16 5.34 -13.44
C SER A 79 -8.61 6.34 -12.36
N ARG A 80 -7.76 7.32 -12.03
CA ARG A 80 -8.11 8.39 -11.07
C ARG A 80 -9.32 9.20 -11.52
N SER A 81 -9.34 9.58 -12.80
CA SER A 81 -10.47 10.33 -13.37
C SER A 81 -11.77 9.55 -13.37
N GLU A 82 -11.72 8.27 -13.68
CA GLU A 82 -12.87 7.38 -13.65
C GLU A 82 -13.43 7.20 -12.24
N ALA A 83 -12.55 7.04 -11.24
CA ALA A 83 -12.96 6.96 -9.84
C ALA A 83 -13.68 8.25 -9.37
N LYS A 84 -13.16 9.43 -9.75
CA LYS A 84 -13.80 10.73 -9.46
C LYS A 84 -15.18 10.89 -10.11
N GLN A 85 -15.43 10.19 -11.21
CA GLN A 85 -16.73 10.20 -11.91
C GLN A 85 -17.70 9.12 -11.41
N SER A 86 -17.17 7.99 -10.94
CA SER A 86 -17.96 6.81 -10.59
C SER A 86 -18.45 6.80 -9.15
N PHE A 87 -17.78 7.52 -8.26
CA PHE A 87 -18.09 7.50 -6.83
C PHE A 87 -18.48 8.87 -6.30
N THR A 88 -19.20 8.87 -5.18
CA THR A 88 -19.59 10.08 -4.44
C THR A 88 -18.83 10.20 -3.13
N VAL A 89 -18.70 11.43 -2.62
CA VAL A 89 -18.12 11.67 -1.29
C VAL A 89 -18.93 10.97 -0.19
N SER A 90 -20.25 10.83 -0.37
CA SER A 90 -21.11 10.14 0.59
C SER A 90 -20.79 8.65 0.69
N GLU A 91 -20.61 7.98 -0.45
CA GLU A 91 -20.16 6.58 -0.50
C GLU A 91 -18.77 6.43 0.10
N PHE A 92 -17.84 7.33 -0.23
CA PHE A 92 -16.51 7.32 0.36
C PHE A 92 -16.56 7.44 1.89
N LYS A 93 -17.33 8.38 2.44
CA LYS A 93 -17.53 8.52 3.89
C LYS A 93 -18.04 7.23 4.52
N LYS A 94 -19.05 6.61 3.90
CA LYS A 94 -19.62 5.34 4.39
C LYS A 94 -18.57 4.22 4.41
N GLN A 95 -17.71 4.13 3.38
CA GLN A 95 -16.64 3.13 3.34
C GLN A 95 -15.55 3.35 4.38
N MET A 96 -15.41 4.57 4.87
CA MET A 96 -14.42 4.95 5.89
C MET A 96 -14.97 4.96 7.32
N GLU A 97 -16.22 4.51 7.53
CA GLU A 97 -16.78 4.40 8.88
C GLU A 97 -15.88 3.53 9.78
N GLY A 98 -15.58 4.04 10.97
CA GLY A 98 -14.67 3.40 11.92
C GLY A 98 -13.18 3.67 11.70
N ILE A 99 -12.80 4.37 10.61
CA ILE A 99 -11.42 4.76 10.33
C ILE A 99 -11.30 6.28 10.49
N TYR A 100 -10.40 6.71 11.37
CA TYR A 100 -10.16 8.15 11.54
C TYR A 100 -9.35 8.72 10.38
N THR A 101 -9.89 9.76 9.76
CA THR A 101 -9.23 10.45 8.64
C THR A 101 -9.78 11.87 8.48
N THR A 102 -8.91 12.79 8.08
CA THR A 102 -9.26 14.14 7.66
C THR A 102 -9.27 14.31 6.14
N SER A 103 -9.09 13.21 5.41
CA SER A 103 -8.84 13.23 3.95
C SER A 103 -9.98 12.63 3.12
N VAL A 104 -11.23 12.67 3.62
CA VAL A 104 -12.40 12.23 2.84
C VAL A 104 -13.12 13.44 2.26
N GLY A 105 -12.94 13.67 0.97
CA GLY A 105 -13.50 14.80 0.26
C GLY A 105 -13.43 14.66 -1.26
N GLN A 106 -13.86 15.68 -1.98
CA GLN A 106 -13.89 15.68 -3.44
C GLN A 106 -12.46 15.59 -4.03
N GLY A 107 -11.48 16.26 -3.42
CA GLY A 107 -10.09 16.28 -3.88
C GLY A 107 -9.36 14.93 -3.73
N THR A 108 -9.87 14.05 -2.87
CA THR A 108 -9.28 12.74 -2.60
C THR A 108 -10.18 11.57 -3.01
N LEU A 109 -11.25 11.85 -3.77
CA LEU A 109 -12.25 10.84 -4.15
C LEU A 109 -11.65 9.69 -4.98
N ASP A 110 -10.61 9.96 -5.74
CA ASP A 110 -9.86 8.96 -6.48
C ASP A 110 -9.07 7.98 -5.57
N GLU A 111 -8.86 8.32 -4.31
CA GLU A 111 -8.19 7.46 -3.33
C GLU A 111 -9.18 6.62 -2.49
N CYS A 112 -10.48 6.67 -2.80
CA CYS A 112 -11.47 5.89 -2.08
C CYS A 112 -11.20 4.38 -2.17
N PRO A 113 -11.52 3.58 -1.13
CA PRO A 113 -11.24 2.14 -1.11
C PRO A 113 -11.81 1.38 -2.31
N MET A 114 -12.97 1.82 -2.84
CA MET A 114 -13.64 1.19 -3.97
C MET A 114 -12.88 1.29 -5.31
N ALA A 115 -11.91 2.19 -5.40
CA ALA A 115 -11.06 2.35 -6.59
C ALA A 115 -9.93 1.31 -6.69
N TYR A 116 -9.76 0.47 -5.66
CA TYR A 116 -8.67 -0.50 -5.53
C TYR A 116 -9.19 -1.93 -5.44
N LYS A 117 -8.34 -2.89 -5.83
CA LYS A 117 -8.60 -4.32 -5.56
C LYS A 117 -8.74 -4.55 -4.07
N GLY A 118 -9.57 -5.50 -3.70
CA GLY A 118 -9.80 -5.87 -2.31
C GLY A 118 -8.61 -6.60 -1.68
N MET A 119 -8.57 -6.62 -0.35
CA MET A 119 -7.56 -7.35 0.42
C MET A 119 -7.50 -8.83 0.00
N ASN A 120 -8.65 -9.49 -0.13
CA ASN A 120 -8.72 -10.91 -0.48
C ASN A 120 -8.15 -11.20 -1.88
N ASP A 121 -8.38 -10.31 -2.86
CA ASP A 121 -7.80 -10.46 -4.21
C ASP A 121 -6.28 -10.51 -4.17
N ILE A 122 -5.67 -9.78 -3.24
CA ILE A 122 -4.21 -9.77 -3.08
C ILE A 122 -3.76 -11.02 -2.32
N LEU A 123 -4.43 -11.37 -1.22
CA LEU A 123 -4.08 -12.54 -0.40
C LEU A 123 -4.14 -13.84 -1.21
N ASP A 124 -5.13 -13.99 -2.08
CA ASP A 124 -5.33 -15.18 -2.91
C ASP A 124 -4.25 -15.34 -4.00
N ASN A 125 -3.56 -14.25 -4.37
CA ASN A 125 -2.63 -14.23 -5.49
C ASN A 125 -1.17 -13.94 -5.12
N ILE A 126 -0.86 -13.58 -3.88
CA ILE A 126 0.50 -13.18 -3.48
C ILE A 126 1.40 -14.36 -3.09
N GLY A 127 0.81 -15.53 -2.86
CA GLY A 127 1.47 -16.68 -2.26
C GLY A 127 2.76 -17.14 -2.93
N ASP A 128 2.91 -16.91 -4.24
CA ASP A 128 4.12 -17.28 -4.99
C ASP A 128 5.29 -16.31 -4.74
N THR A 129 5.02 -15.06 -4.37
CA THR A 129 6.03 -14.00 -4.30
C THR A 129 6.42 -13.64 -2.87
N ALA A 130 5.48 -13.68 -1.94
CA ALA A 130 5.71 -13.31 -0.56
C ALA A 130 4.81 -14.10 0.41
N GLU A 131 5.31 -14.24 1.63
CA GLU A 131 4.57 -14.76 2.77
C GLU A 131 4.00 -13.59 3.57
N VAL A 132 2.71 -13.59 3.87
CA VAL A 132 2.06 -12.57 4.69
C VAL A 132 2.26 -12.89 6.15
N ASN A 133 2.98 -12.01 6.86
CA ASN A 133 3.26 -12.17 8.28
C ASN A 133 2.20 -11.47 9.14
N GLU A 134 1.76 -10.28 8.72
CA GLU A 134 0.85 -9.45 9.51
C GLU A 134 -0.02 -8.57 8.61
N ILE A 135 -1.24 -8.32 9.04
CA ILE A 135 -2.15 -7.32 8.46
C ILE A 135 -2.26 -6.17 9.44
N ILE A 136 -1.74 -5.00 9.04
CA ILE A 136 -1.84 -3.79 9.85
C ILE A 136 -2.98 -2.92 9.36
N LYS A 137 -3.76 -2.39 10.30
CA LYS A 137 -4.86 -1.45 10.01
C LYS A 137 -4.47 -0.01 10.33
N PRO A 138 -4.96 0.96 9.56
CA PRO A 138 -4.67 2.35 9.84
C PRO A 138 -5.40 2.81 11.11
N ILE A 139 -4.68 3.53 11.97
CA ILE A 139 -5.28 4.29 13.08
C ILE A 139 -5.60 5.74 12.66
N TYR A 140 -4.94 6.21 11.61
CA TYR A 140 -5.15 7.51 10.98
C TYR A 140 -4.72 7.48 9.53
N ASN A 141 -5.51 8.06 8.63
CA ASN A 141 -5.16 8.27 7.24
C ASN A 141 -5.04 9.76 6.90
N PHE A 142 -4.00 10.10 6.17
CA PHE A 142 -3.82 11.39 5.55
C PHE A 142 -3.51 11.21 4.07
N LYS A 143 -4.23 11.91 3.22
CA LYS A 143 -3.96 12.03 1.78
C LYS A 143 -3.91 13.51 1.42
N ALA A 144 -2.91 13.88 0.64
CA ALA A 144 -2.90 15.20 0.02
C ALA A 144 -4.05 15.27 -1.00
N GLY A 145 -4.86 16.32 -0.94
CA GLY A 145 -5.83 16.65 -1.99
C GLY A 145 -5.11 17.30 -3.17
N GLU A 146 -5.64 17.07 -4.36
CA GLU A 146 -5.28 17.84 -5.57
C GLU A 146 -6.09 19.13 -5.63
#